data_839166247ac8c12bce16176d871a60c6
#
_entry.id   839166247ac8c12bce16176d871a60c6
#
_cell.length_a   1.000
_cell.length_b   1.000
_cell.length_c   1.000
_cell.angle_alpha   90.00
_cell.angle_beta   90.00
_cell.angle_gamma   90.00
#
_symmetry.space_group_name_H-M   'P 1'
#
loop_
_entity.id
_entity.type
_entity.pdbx_description
1 polymer ?
#
loop_
_entity_poly.entity_id
_entity_poly.type
_entity_poly.pdbx_seq_one_letter_code
_entity_poly.pdbx_strand_id
1 'polypeptide(L)'
;MKTNFKRVNYPEYKEMYDEDIKARMETAPENIDIETVRAFLYGYTFTKEYANGKIPDELSMDYWEERNLEIGFENPNFEDCEIPDVSKYIRTFNNIDSLLEDVDDSPYFCVSSQEKLLLEAIDSTGDGKTPETALCVIDVHQEYEYIQRVVRLSVLQLVKQSVKNGIDCLELEDYDGRIEKVYFDISRRFEVGYLNQSTTLSSDTEGT
;
A
#
# COMPACT_ATOMS: atom_id res chain seq x y z
N MET A 1 -19.62 -12.77 -2.27
CA MET A 1 -20.10 -11.37 -2.31
C MET A 1 -19.43 -10.67 -3.48
N LYS A 2 -20.11 -9.85 -4.30
CA LYS A 2 -19.42 -8.98 -5.26
C LYS A 2 -18.91 -7.78 -4.46
N THR A 3 -17.64 -7.76 -4.16
CA THR A 3 -16.98 -6.59 -3.58
C THR A 3 -17.04 -5.46 -4.62
N ASN A 4 -17.65 -4.37 -4.25
CA ASN A 4 -17.84 -3.24 -5.17
C ASN A 4 -16.63 -2.32 -4.99
N PHE A 5 -15.50 -2.66 -5.65
CA PHE A 5 -14.30 -1.85 -5.59
C PHE A 5 -14.53 -0.47 -6.22
N LYS A 6 -14.06 0.58 -5.55
CA LYS A 6 -14.14 1.95 -6.04
C LYS A 6 -12.82 2.30 -6.74
N ARG A 7 -12.79 2.23 -8.08
CA ARG A 7 -11.62 2.68 -8.85
C ARG A 7 -11.25 4.13 -8.53
N VAL A 8 -9.95 4.41 -8.59
CA VAL A 8 -9.43 5.75 -8.31
C VAL A 8 -9.79 6.71 -9.45
N ASN A 9 -10.57 7.74 -9.13
CA ASN A 9 -10.80 8.88 -10.00
C ASN A 9 -9.86 10.03 -9.59
N TYR A 10 -8.65 10.04 -10.09
CA TYR A 10 -7.61 11.00 -9.70
C TYR A 10 -8.05 12.48 -9.74
N PRO A 11 -8.77 12.99 -10.78
CA PRO A 11 -9.24 14.36 -10.79
C PRO A 11 -10.13 14.75 -9.61
N GLU A 12 -10.94 13.82 -9.08
CA GLU A 12 -11.78 14.03 -7.91
C GLU A 12 -10.92 14.26 -6.66
N TYR A 13 -9.90 13.42 -6.47
CA TYR A 13 -9.01 13.51 -5.31
C TYR A 13 -8.09 14.73 -5.33
N LYS A 14 -7.80 15.31 -6.50
CA LYS A 14 -7.05 16.56 -6.59
C LYS A 14 -7.72 17.70 -5.84
N GLU A 15 -9.04 17.82 -5.96
CA GLU A 15 -9.82 18.87 -5.31
C GLU A 15 -10.05 18.59 -3.81
N MET A 16 -9.91 17.33 -3.39
CA MET A 16 -10.12 16.90 -2.01
C MET A 16 -8.82 16.82 -1.20
N TYR A 17 -7.67 17.04 -1.85
CA TYR A 17 -6.37 16.92 -1.19
C TYR A 17 -6.21 17.93 -0.08
N ASP A 18 -5.84 17.45 1.12
CA ASP A 18 -5.64 18.26 2.32
C ASP A 18 -4.39 17.75 3.07
N GLU A 19 -3.41 18.62 3.27
CA GLU A 19 -2.18 18.30 3.99
C GLU A 19 -2.38 18.18 5.51
N ASP A 20 -3.45 18.77 6.07
CA ASP A 20 -3.74 18.71 7.51
C ASP A 20 -4.05 17.28 7.98
N ILE A 21 -4.31 16.37 7.05
CA ILE A 21 -4.50 14.94 7.31
C ILE A 21 -3.28 14.32 8.01
N LYS A 22 -2.06 14.76 7.67
CA LYS A 22 -0.83 14.27 8.30
C LYS A 22 -0.88 14.37 9.83
N ALA A 23 -1.18 15.56 10.33
CA ALA A 23 -1.28 15.79 11.78
C ALA A 23 -2.40 14.97 12.42
N ARG A 24 -3.49 14.74 11.70
CA ARG A 24 -4.61 13.89 12.19
C ARG A 24 -4.23 12.42 12.21
N MET A 25 -3.47 11.93 11.24
CA MET A 25 -2.95 10.55 11.24
C MET A 25 -2.05 10.30 12.46
N GLU A 26 -1.25 11.29 12.87
CA GLU A 26 -0.39 11.18 14.05
C GLU A 26 -1.18 11.19 15.38
N THR A 27 -2.23 12.00 15.46
CA THR A 27 -2.87 12.31 16.76
C THR A 27 -4.19 11.59 17.01
N ALA A 28 -4.95 11.25 15.97
CA ALA A 28 -6.27 10.67 16.08
C ALA A 28 -6.65 9.85 14.83
N PRO A 29 -5.88 8.80 14.46
CA PRO A 29 -6.11 8.01 13.25
C PRO A 29 -7.50 7.34 13.25
N GLU A 30 -8.03 6.96 14.42
CA GLU A 30 -9.34 6.34 14.57
C GLU A 30 -10.52 7.24 14.17
N ASN A 31 -10.27 8.54 14.00
CA ASN A 31 -11.28 9.53 13.59
C ASN A 31 -11.19 9.90 12.10
N ILE A 32 -10.40 9.18 11.32
CA ILE A 32 -10.22 9.43 9.89
C ILE A 32 -10.97 8.36 9.10
N ASP A 33 -11.85 8.78 8.21
CA ASP A 33 -12.54 7.87 7.30
C ASP A 33 -11.67 7.54 6.07
N ILE A 34 -11.95 6.40 5.45
CA ILE A 34 -11.18 5.87 4.32
C ILE A 34 -11.18 6.83 3.12
N GLU A 35 -12.26 7.54 2.87
CA GLU A 35 -12.32 8.47 1.73
C GLU A 35 -11.38 9.67 1.94
N THR A 36 -11.24 10.12 3.18
CA THR A 36 -10.25 11.14 3.56
C THR A 36 -8.82 10.64 3.33
N VAL A 37 -8.51 9.39 3.70
CA VAL A 37 -7.19 8.79 3.44
C VAL A 37 -6.94 8.64 1.94
N ARG A 38 -7.94 8.22 1.17
CA ARG A 38 -7.86 8.14 -0.29
C ARG A 38 -7.59 9.52 -0.91
N ALA A 39 -8.26 10.56 -0.41
CA ALA A 39 -8.04 11.93 -0.89
C ALA A 39 -6.60 12.39 -0.61
N PHE A 40 -6.05 12.06 0.54
CA PHE A 40 -4.66 12.34 0.88
C PHE A 40 -3.70 11.54 -0.02
N LEU A 41 -3.85 10.22 -0.08
CA LEU A 41 -3.00 9.31 -0.85
C LEU A 41 -2.99 9.67 -2.34
N TYR A 42 -4.15 9.69 -2.99
CA TYR A 42 -4.25 9.87 -4.44
C TYR A 42 -4.18 11.35 -4.85
N GLY A 43 -4.64 12.27 -4.01
CA GLY A 43 -4.54 13.71 -4.24
C GLY A 43 -3.10 14.21 -4.19
N TYR A 44 -2.24 13.61 -3.34
CA TYR A 44 -0.82 13.92 -3.29
C TYR A 44 -0.13 13.80 -4.65
N THR A 45 -0.60 12.92 -5.52
CA THR A 45 -0.04 12.71 -6.87
C THR A 45 -0.12 13.93 -7.79
N PHE A 46 -0.81 15.01 -7.39
CA PHE A 46 -0.86 16.28 -8.12
C PHE A 46 0.11 17.33 -7.58
N THR A 47 0.87 17.03 -6.54
CA THR A 47 1.85 17.96 -5.98
C THR A 47 3.13 17.99 -6.83
N LYS A 48 3.90 19.08 -6.68
CA LYS A 48 5.21 19.20 -7.32
C LYS A 48 6.22 18.23 -6.71
N GLU A 49 6.08 17.96 -5.44
CA GLU A 49 6.90 17.03 -4.66
C GLU A 49 6.81 15.61 -5.26
N TYR A 50 5.58 15.14 -5.51
CA TYR A 50 5.35 13.86 -6.17
C TYR A 50 5.93 13.83 -7.59
N ALA A 51 5.74 14.89 -8.37
CA ALA A 51 6.31 15.02 -9.70
C ALA A 51 7.85 14.98 -9.70
N ASN A 52 8.48 15.42 -8.59
CA ASN A 52 9.93 15.34 -8.38
C ASN A 52 10.39 14.01 -7.74
N GLY A 53 9.51 13.03 -7.59
CA GLY A 53 9.83 11.71 -7.06
C GLY A 53 9.90 11.66 -5.53
N LYS A 54 9.37 12.65 -4.83
CA LYS A 54 9.33 12.64 -3.37
C LYS A 54 7.99 12.07 -2.90
N ILE A 55 8.06 11.11 -1.99
CA ILE A 55 6.91 10.59 -1.25
C ILE A 55 7.10 11.03 0.20
N PRO A 56 6.10 11.62 0.85
CA PRO A 56 6.19 11.97 2.26
C PRO A 56 6.14 10.71 3.12
N ASP A 57 6.84 10.76 4.23
CA ASP A 57 6.96 9.64 5.16
C ASP A 57 5.59 9.15 5.63
N GLU A 58 4.63 10.04 5.81
CA GLU A 58 3.27 9.72 6.26
C GLU A 58 2.44 8.89 5.24
N LEU A 59 2.91 8.74 3.99
CA LEU A 59 2.34 7.84 3.00
C LEU A 59 3.08 6.50 2.90
N SER A 60 4.13 6.28 3.70
CA SER A 60 4.86 5.02 3.85
C SER A 60 4.33 4.24 5.05
N MET A 61 4.08 2.96 4.85
CA MET A 61 3.72 2.04 5.93
C MET A 61 4.94 1.70 6.80
N ASP A 62 6.14 1.63 6.21
CA ASP A 62 7.38 1.38 6.92
C ASP A 62 7.67 2.51 7.94
N TYR A 63 7.41 3.76 7.57
CA TYR A 63 7.54 4.90 8.49
C TYR A 63 6.65 4.74 9.74
N TRP A 64 5.40 4.32 9.56
CA TRP A 64 4.48 4.14 10.67
C TRP A 64 4.85 2.93 11.53
N GLU A 65 5.36 1.85 10.93
CA GLU A 65 5.89 0.71 11.66
C GLU A 65 7.06 1.12 12.56
N GLU A 66 8.07 1.79 12.01
CA GLU A 66 9.24 2.27 12.77
C GLU A 66 8.82 3.21 13.90
N ARG A 67 7.98 4.20 13.59
CA ARG A 67 7.52 5.19 14.57
C ARG A 67 6.73 4.56 15.72
N ASN A 68 5.87 3.59 15.42
CA ASN A 68 5.10 2.92 16.45
C ASN A 68 5.96 1.96 17.30
N LEU A 69 7.00 1.37 16.73
CA LEU A 69 8.00 0.61 17.49
C LEU A 69 8.76 1.52 18.47
N GLU A 70 9.16 2.72 18.06
CA GLU A 70 9.79 3.69 18.94
C GLU A 70 8.89 4.07 20.13
N ILE A 71 7.61 4.37 19.86
CA ILE A 71 6.62 4.69 20.88
C ILE A 71 6.31 3.48 21.77
N GLY A 72 6.28 2.27 21.17
CA GLY A 72 6.00 1.02 21.87
C GLY A 72 7.08 0.64 22.88
N PHE A 73 8.34 1.01 22.65
CA PHE A 73 9.42 0.83 23.64
C PHE A 73 9.21 1.66 24.91
N GLU A 74 8.45 2.74 24.83
CA GLU A 74 8.05 3.58 25.97
C GLU A 74 6.70 3.15 26.59
N ASN A 75 5.95 2.25 25.95
CA ASN A 75 4.63 1.83 26.40
C ASN A 75 4.65 0.41 26.99
N PRO A 76 4.53 0.25 28.33
CA PRO A 76 4.63 -1.05 29.01
C PRO A 76 3.55 -2.07 28.63
N ASN A 77 2.51 -1.67 27.86
CA ASN A 77 1.47 -2.59 27.41
C ASN A 77 1.86 -3.40 26.16
N PHE A 78 3.03 -3.14 25.57
CA PHE A 78 3.54 -3.91 24.42
C PHE A 78 4.09 -5.29 24.84
N GLU A 79 4.38 -5.49 26.14
CA GLU A 79 4.83 -6.79 26.67
C GLU A 79 3.72 -7.85 26.70
N ASP A 80 2.44 -7.46 26.58
CA ASP A 80 1.29 -8.37 26.55
C ASP A 80 0.88 -8.82 25.13
N CYS A 81 1.53 -8.36 24.08
CA CYS A 81 1.40 -8.96 22.76
C CYS A 81 2.13 -10.31 22.76
N GLU A 82 1.43 -11.38 23.18
CA GLU A 82 1.89 -12.74 22.92
C GLU A 82 2.13 -12.86 21.41
N ILE A 83 3.40 -12.93 21.01
CA ILE A 83 3.76 -13.29 19.64
C ILE A 83 3.14 -14.67 19.44
N PRO A 84 2.10 -14.80 18.60
CA PRO A 84 1.46 -16.10 18.41
C PRO A 84 2.52 -17.10 17.96
N ASP A 85 2.52 -18.28 18.55
CA ASP A 85 3.45 -19.35 18.15
C ASP A 85 3.33 -19.58 16.64
N VAL A 86 4.25 -18.98 15.88
CA VAL A 86 4.30 -19.06 14.41
C VAL A 86 4.33 -20.51 13.92
N SER A 87 4.77 -21.47 14.77
CA SER A 87 4.77 -22.89 14.42
C SER A 87 3.36 -23.46 14.25
N LYS A 88 2.35 -22.83 14.85
CA LYS A 88 0.93 -23.16 14.69
C LYS A 88 0.40 -22.73 13.32
N TYR A 89 0.91 -21.63 12.80
CA TYR A 89 0.47 -21.05 11.52
C TYR A 89 1.14 -21.69 10.31
N ILE A 90 2.37 -22.19 10.46
CA ILE A 90 3.12 -22.89 9.40
C ILE A 90 2.43 -24.19 8.97
N ARG A 91 1.64 -24.82 9.82
CA ARG A 91 0.96 -26.12 9.51
C ARG A 91 -0.40 -25.97 8.84
N THR A 92 -0.95 -24.77 8.74
CA THR A 92 -2.36 -24.58 8.34
C THR A 92 -2.54 -23.85 7.00
N PHE A 93 -1.46 -23.58 6.26
CA PHE A 93 -1.52 -22.89 4.96
C PHE A 93 -2.26 -23.65 3.84
N ASN A 94 -2.82 -24.80 4.12
CA ASN A 94 -3.69 -25.52 3.16
C ASN A 94 -5.10 -24.91 3.02
N ASN A 95 -5.45 -23.88 3.80
CA ASN A 95 -6.75 -23.24 3.66
C ASN A 95 -6.72 -21.84 4.29
N ILE A 96 -6.33 -20.83 3.51
CA ILE A 96 -6.32 -19.42 3.93
C ILE A 96 -7.72 -19.00 4.42
N ASP A 97 -8.78 -19.52 3.80
CA ASP A 97 -10.16 -19.23 4.18
C ASP A 97 -10.53 -19.72 5.58
N SER A 98 -9.89 -20.79 6.08
CA SER A 98 -10.17 -21.32 7.44
C SER A 98 -9.36 -20.65 8.55
N LEU A 99 -8.27 -19.94 8.21
CA LEU A 99 -7.51 -19.13 9.18
C LEU A 99 -8.16 -17.80 9.49
N LEU A 100 -9.00 -17.30 8.57
CA LEU A 100 -9.73 -16.04 8.73
C LEU A 100 -11.00 -16.20 9.60
N GLU A 101 -11.44 -17.44 9.90
CA GLU A 101 -12.65 -17.68 10.72
C GLU A 101 -12.40 -17.59 12.24
N ASP A 102 -11.15 -17.71 12.71
CA ASP A 102 -10.82 -17.79 14.15
C ASP A 102 -9.97 -16.62 14.70
N VAL A 103 -9.57 -15.67 13.88
CA VAL A 103 -8.83 -14.47 14.32
C VAL A 103 -9.69 -13.27 13.98
N ASP A 104 -9.98 -12.45 14.99
CA ASP A 104 -10.65 -11.15 14.88
C ASP A 104 -10.54 -10.60 13.47
N ASP A 105 -11.63 -10.48 12.74
CA ASP A 105 -11.85 -10.40 11.28
C ASP A 105 -10.94 -9.45 10.46
N SER A 106 -9.79 -9.03 10.98
CA SER A 106 -8.86 -8.14 10.30
C SER A 106 -7.67 -8.91 9.70
N PRO A 107 -7.47 -8.85 8.37
CA PRO A 107 -6.25 -9.37 7.73
C PRO A 107 -4.97 -8.66 8.23
N TYR A 108 -5.11 -7.57 8.99
CA TYR A 108 -4.05 -6.67 9.42
C TYR A 108 -3.61 -6.93 10.86
N PHE A 109 -3.30 -8.18 11.19
CA PHE A 109 -2.77 -8.53 12.50
C PHE A 109 -1.36 -7.92 12.69
N CYS A 110 -1.20 -7.15 13.76
CA CYS A 110 0.06 -6.45 14.12
C CYS A 110 0.46 -5.25 13.23
N VAL A 111 -0.49 -4.59 12.56
CA VAL A 111 -0.22 -3.29 11.93
C VAL A 111 -0.76 -2.15 12.79
N SER A 112 -0.12 -1.00 12.73
CA SER A 112 -0.58 0.19 13.43
C SER A 112 -1.89 0.72 12.83
N SER A 113 -2.58 1.60 13.57
CA SER A 113 -3.80 2.23 13.06
C SER A 113 -3.56 3.02 11.77
N GLN A 114 -2.40 3.64 11.63
CA GLN A 114 -2.01 4.41 10.45
C GLN A 114 -1.73 3.51 9.25
N GLU A 115 -0.98 2.43 9.44
CA GLU A 115 -0.74 1.42 8.39
C GLU A 115 -2.07 0.82 7.93
N LYS A 116 -2.96 0.48 8.88
CA LYS A 116 -4.30 -0.04 8.58
C LYS A 116 -5.10 0.91 7.69
N LEU A 117 -5.08 2.20 7.97
CA LEU A 117 -5.76 3.21 7.15
C LEU A 117 -5.23 3.24 5.72
N LEU A 118 -3.91 3.18 5.53
CA LEU A 118 -3.29 3.13 4.20
C LEU A 118 -3.65 1.84 3.45
N LEU A 119 -3.57 0.70 4.14
CA LEU A 119 -3.94 -0.60 3.57
C LEU A 119 -5.41 -0.64 3.14
N GLU A 120 -6.33 -0.21 4.01
CA GLU A 120 -7.76 -0.15 3.70
C GLU A 120 -8.05 0.80 2.52
N ALA A 121 -7.33 1.92 2.41
CA ALA A 121 -7.45 2.83 1.27
C ALA A 121 -7.04 2.15 -0.04
N ILE A 122 -5.95 1.38 -0.04
CA ILE A 122 -5.48 0.59 -1.19
C ILE A 122 -6.46 -0.54 -1.50
N ASP A 123 -6.88 -1.35 -0.52
CA ASP A 123 -7.81 -2.48 -0.68
C ASP A 123 -9.17 -2.06 -1.21
N SER A 124 -9.61 -0.85 -0.89
CA SER A 124 -10.86 -0.31 -1.41
C SER A 124 -10.87 -0.17 -2.93
N THR A 125 -9.72 -0.23 -3.61
CA THR A 125 -9.57 -0.05 -5.06
C THR A 125 -9.63 -1.35 -5.85
N GLY A 126 -9.29 -2.50 -5.24
CA GLY A 126 -9.25 -3.78 -5.92
C GLY A 126 -8.97 -4.93 -4.95
N ASP A 127 -8.88 -6.16 -5.47
CA ASP A 127 -8.43 -7.34 -4.75
C ASP A 127 -7.08 -7.87 -5.24
N GLY A 128 -6.46 -7.18 -6.20
CA GLY A 128 -5.16 -7.53 -6.76
C GLY A 128 -5.12 -8.85 -7.56
N LYS A 129 -6.26 -9.52 -7.78
CA LYS A 129 -6.28 -10.87 -8.39
C LYS A 129 -6.22 -10.85 -9.91
N THR A 130 -6.64 -9.77 -10.53
CA THR A 130 -6.61 -9.59 -11.99
C THR A 130 -6.17 -8.17 -12.37
N PRO A 131 -5.71 -7.94 -13.60
CA PRO A 131 -5.39 -6.59 -14.06
C PRO A 131 -6.55 -5.60 -13.93
N GLU A 132 -7.80 -6.07 -14.04
CA GLU A 132 -9.01 -5.24 -13.94
C GLU A 132 -9.36 -4.88 -12.50
N THR A 133 -8.91 -5.68 -11.54
CA THR A 133 -9.09 -5.48 -10.10
C THR A 133 -7.77 -5.21 -9.39
N ALA A 134 -6.79 -4.65 -10.13
CA ALA A 134 -5.48 -4.28 -9.57
C ALA A 134 -5.63 -3.28 -8.42
N LEU A 135 -4.79 -3.46 -7.40
CA LEU A 135 -4.66 -2.56 -6.26
C LEU A 135 -4.00 -1.26 -6.72
N CYS A 136 -4.60 -0.11 -6.43
CA CYS A 136 -4.05 1.16 -6.86
C CYS A 136 -3.08 1.71 -5.82
N VAL A 137 -1.82 1.90 -6.22
CA VAL A 137 -0.76 2.48 -5.41
C VAL A 137 -0.15 3.70 -6.11
N ILE A 138 0.48 4.59 -5.36
CA ILE A 138 1.09 5.80 -5.93
C ILE A 138 2.58 5.67 -6.22
N ASP A 139 3.21 4.65 -5.67
CA ASP A 139 4.64 4.38 -5.85
C ASP A 139 4.93 2.88 -5.82
N VAL A 140 5.99 2.46 -6.50
CA VAL A 140 6.43 1.05 -6.54
C VAL A 140 6.82 0.54 -5.15
N HIS A 141 7.33 1.42 -4.27
CA HIS A 141 7.68 1.02 -2.91
C HIS A 141 6.44 0.55 -2.12
N GLN A 142 5.30 1.19 -2.31
CA GLN A 142 4.04 0.78 -1.67
C GLN A 142 3.56 -0.62 -2.09
N GLU A 143 3.93 -1.12 -3.29
CA GLU A 143 3.64 -2.51 -3.68
C GLU A 143 4.30 -3.49 -2.72
N TYR A 144 5.58 -3.28 -2.43
CA TYR A 144 6.36 -4.13 -1.53
C TYR A 144 5.91 -3.98 -0.07
N GLU A 145 5.66 -2.75 0.38
CA GLU A 145 5.11 -2.49 1.72
C GLU A 145 3.76 -3.22 1.91
N TYR A 146 2.86 -3.13 0.91
CA TYR A 146 1.57 -3.82 0.93
C TYR A 146 1.73 -5.34 1.02
N ILE A 147 2.56 -5.91 0.15
CA ILE A 147 2.80 -7.35 0.13
C ILE A 147 3.39 -7.84 1.47
N GLN A 148 4.33 -7.12 2.05
CA GLN A 148 4.93 -7.47 3.34
C GLN A 148 3.89 -7.56 4.45
N ARG A 149 2.87 -6.72 4.42
CA ARG A 149 1.86 -6.63 5.49
C ARG A 149 0.66 -7.55 5.27
N VAL A 150 0.17 -7.62 4.06
CA VAL A 150 -1.05 -8.40 3.73
C VAL A 150 -0.71 -9.84 3.40
N VAL A 151 0.33 -10.07 2.62
CA VAL A 151 0.70 -11.41 2.15
C VAL A 151 1.74 -12.06 3.08
N ARG A 152 2.27 -11.31 4.06
CA ARG A 152 3.30 -11.74 5.02
C ARG A 152 4.46 -12.46 4.33
N LEU A 153 5.15 -11.73 3.52
CA LEU A 153 6.24 -12.17 2.64
C LEU A 153 7.48 -12.78 3.31
N SER A 154 7.53 -12.93 4.64
CA SER A 154 8.55 -13.81 5.22
C SER A 154 8.48 -15.24 4.67
N VAL A 155 7.45 -15.52 3.89
CA VAL A 155 7.09 -16.84 3.35
C VAL A 155 7.06 -16.90 1.83
N LEU A 156 7.00 -15.74 1.14
CA LEU A 156 6.89 -15.69 -0.31
C LEU A 156 8.14 -15.09 -0.94
N GLN A 157 8.63 -15.68 -2.01
CA GLN A 157 9.72 -15.15 -2.81
C GLN A 157 9.16 -14.50 -4.07
N LEU A 158 9.58 -13.26 -4.37
CA LEU A 158 9.33 -12.66 -5.68
C LEU A 158 10.15 -13.41 -6.73
N VAL A 159 9.49 -14.13 -7.62
CA VAL A 159 10.15 -14.90 -8.70
C VAL A 159 10.12 -14.16 -10.02
N LYS A 160 9.13 -13.26 -10.21
CA LYS A 160 9.03 -12.48 -11.45
C LYS A 160 8.20 -11.23 -11.24
N GLN A 161 8.60 -10.16 -11.94
CA GLN A 161 7.86 -8.90 -12.04
C GLN A 161 7.71 -8.51 -13.51
N SER A 162 6.56 -7.98 -13.87
CA SER A 162 6.29 -7.53 -15.24
C SER A 162 5.26 -6.41 -15.29
N VAL A 163 5.61 -5.32 -15.97
CA VAL A 163 4.74 -4.16 -16.13
C VAL A 163 4.14 -4.15 -17.54
N LYS A 164 2.82 -3.96 -17.61
CA LYS A 164 2.12 -3.78 -18.89
C LYS A 164 0.99 -2.76 -18.75
N ASN A 165 1.04 -1.70 -19.55
CA ASN A 165 0.03 -0.64 -19.57
C ASN A 165 -0.20 0.01 -18.18
N GLY A 166 0.87 0.19 -17.39
CA GLY A 166 0.77 0.76 -16.05
C GLY A 166 0.27 -0.20 -14.98
N ILE A 167 0.01 -1.46 -15.33
CA ILE A 167 -0.29 -2.52 -14.36
C ILE A 167 0.98 -3.34 -14.14
N ASP A 168 1.42 -3.41 -12.90
CA ASP A 168 2.49 -4.29 -12.46
C ASP A 168 1.92 -5.62 -11.98
N CYS A 169 2.56 -6.71 -12.37
CA CYS A 169 2.23 -8.06 -11.94
C CYS A 169 3.43 -8.67 -11.23
N LEU A 170 3.28 -8.93 -9.94
CA LEU A 170 4.26 -9.62 -9.12
C LEU A 170 3.86 -11.10 -9.02
N GLU A 171 4.76 -11.99 -9.45
CA GLU A 171 4.61 -13.45 -9.29
C GLU A 171 5.39 -13.88 -8.05
N LEU A 172 4.68 -14.37 -7.04
CA LEU A 172 5.19 -14.70 -5.72
C LEU A 172 5.13 -16.21 -5.54
N GLU A 173 6.24 -16.84 -5.14
CA GLU A 173 6.32 -18.29 -4.90
C GLU A 173 6.25 -18.58 -3.39
N ASP A 174 5.34 -19.45 -3.00
CA ASP A 174 5.24 -19.94 -1.63
C ASP A 174 6.23 -21.09 -1.34
N TYR A 175 6.30 -21.57 -0.10
CA TYR A 175 7.16 -22.68 0.29
C TYR A 175 6.83 -24.00 -0.41
N ASP A 176 5.62 -24.16 -0.90
CA ASP A 176 5.18 -25.35 -1.64
C ASP A 176 5.49 -25.24 -3.14
N GLY A 177 6.09 -24.13 -3.59
CA GLY A 177 6.39 -23.85 -5.00
C GLY A 177 5.16 -23.41 -5.81
N ARG A 178 4.09 -22.96 -5.15
CA ARG A 178 2.92 -22.41 -5.82
C ARG A 178 3.16 -20.95 -6.15
N ILE A 179 2.76 -20.56 -7.36
CA ILE A 179 2.89 -19.18 -7.81
C ILE A 179 1.55 -18.47 -7.66
N GLU A 180 1.55 -17.41 -6.86
CA GLU A 180 0.45 -16.45 -6.76
C GLU A 180 0.79 -15.17 -7.51
N LYS A 181 -0.23 -14.51 -8.05
CA LYS A 181 -0.06 -13.25 -8.78
C LYS A 181 -0.82 -12.15 -8.07
N VAL A 182 -0.12 -11.04 -7.83
CA VAL A 182 -0.72 -9.82 -7.32
C VAL A 182 -0.52 -8.72 -8.36
N TYR A 183 -1.61 -7.99 -8.65
CA TYR A 183 -1.62 -6.92 -9.64
C TYR A 183 -1.77 -5.56 -8.97
N PHE A 184 -0.86 -4.63 -9.33
CA PHE A 184 -0.90 -3.25 -8.87
C PHE A 184 -1.07 -2.28 -10.03
N ASP A 185 -1.90 -1.26 -9.85
CA ASP A 185 -2.04 -0.15 -10.81
C ASP A 185 -1.11 1.00 -10.39
N ILE A 186 -0.02 1.15 -11.14
CA ILE A 186 1.00 2.21 -11.01
C ILE A 186 0.94 3.21 -12.17
N SER A 187 -0.15 3.20 -12.93
CA SER A 187 -0.30 4.04 -14.15
C SER A 187 -0.07 5.52 -13.85
N ARG A 188 -0.50 5.99 -12.67
CA ARG A 188 -0.32 7.39 -12.27
C ARG A 188 1.15 7.79 -12.17
N ARG A 189 2.01 6.90 -11.68
CA ARG A 189 3.45 7.15 -11.59
C ARG A 189 4.08 7.32 -12.97
N PHE A 190 3.67 6.50 -13.93
CA PHE A 190 4.14 6.62 -15.32
C PHE A 190 3.64 7.91 -15.98
N GLU A 191 2.38 8.29 -15.81
CA GLU A 191 1.83 9.53 -16.37
C GLU A 191 2.63 10.75 -15.91
N VAL A 192 2.88 10.88 -14.61
CA VAL A 192 3.63 12.02 -14.05
C VAL A 192 5.10 11.97 -14.41
N GLY A 193 5.73 10.79 -14.40
CA GLY A 193 7.14 10.60 -14.74
C GLY A 193 7.45 10.92 -16.20
N TYR A 194 6.57 10.55 -17.14
CA TYR A 194 6.74 10.85 -18.56
C TYR A 194 6.61 12.35 -18.87
N LEU A 195 5.70 13.05 -18.19
CA LEU A 195 5.54 14.50 -18.35
C LEU A 195 6.81 15.28 -17.97
N ASN A 196 7.52 14.83 -16.94
CA ASN A 196 8.78 15.48 -16.52
C ASN A 196 9.94 15.24 -17.48
N GLN A 197 10.03 14.06 -18.09
CA GLN A 197 11.07 13.76 -19.08
C GLN A 197 10.88 14.55 -20.38
N SER A 198 9.66 14.77 -20.81
CA SER A 198 9.39 15.57 -22.02
C SER A 198 9.68 17.06 -21.84
N THR A 199 9.58 17.58 -20.62
CA THR A 199 9.87 19.00 -20.33
C THR A 199 11.39 19.26 -20.27
N THR A 200 12.20 18.31 -19.82
CA THR A 200 13.67 18.43 -19.79
C THR A 200 14.29 18.34 -21.18
N LEU A 201 13.71 17.59 -22.12
CA LEU A 201 14.21 17.47 -23.49
C LEU A 201 13.93 18.71 -24.35
N SER A 202 12.97 19.57 -23.99
CA SER A 202 12.66 20.78 -24.73
C SER A 202 13.49 22.00 -24.32
N SER A 203 14.23 21.96 -23.20
CA SER A 203 15.07 23.07 -22.74
C SER A 203 16.49 23.07 -23.31
N ASP A 204 16.94 21.99 -23.94
CA ASP A 204 18.32 21.85 -24.47
C ASP A 204 18.46 22.19 -25.96
N THR A 205 17.40 22.62 -26.63
CA THR A 205 17.41 22.93 -28.09
C THR A 205 17.39 24.41 -28.46
N GLU A 206 17.42 25.34 -27.49
CA GLU A 206 17.56 26.78 -27.75
C GLU A 206 18.93 27.31 -27.31
N GLY A 207 20.00 26.80 -27.92
CA GLY A 207 21.36 27.24 -27.61
C GLY A 207 22.40 26.86 -28.66
N THR A 208 22.23 27.31 -29.93
CA THR A 208 23.30 27.40 -30.92
C THR A 208 23.03 28.55 -31.88
#